data_8343e5d83d27e1a0d049f8a5437c324a
#
_entry.id   8343e5d83d27e1a0d049f8a5437c324a
#
_cell.length_a   1.000
_cell.length_b   1.000
_cell.length_c   1.000
_cell.angle_alpha   90.00
_cell.angle_beta   90.00
_cell.angle_gamma   90.00
#
_symmetry.space_group_name_H-M   'P 1'
#
loop_
_entity.id
_entity.type
_entity.pdbx_description
1 polymer ?
#
loop_
_entity_poly.entity_id
_entity_poly.type
_entity_poly.pdbx_seq_one_letter_code
_entity_poly.pdbx_strand_id
1 'polypeptide(L)'
;MRIEEKLKAMGLELPPVADPAGLYVYTRRVGNLVYVSGQTPDINSVLQIKGVVGETLSLEEGKKAAKLSALNVLSVLKRELGDLDRVKQFVHLTGFVRCAKGFEDHPQVINGAS
;
A
#
# COMPACT_ATOMS: atom_id res chain seq x y z
N MET A 1 2.09 12.86 -16.62
CA MET A 1 2.04 11.86 -15.54
C MET A 1 3.38 11.72 -14.84
N ARG A 2 3.76 12.81 -14.14
CA ARG A 2 5.05 12.90 -13.44
C ARG A 2 5.24 11.82 -12.37
N ILE A 3 4.20 11.51 -11.62
CA ILE A 3 4.29 10.53 -10.53
C ILE A 3 4.59 9.14 -11.09
N GLU A 4 3.93 8.74 -12.17
CA GLU A 4 4.15 7.45 -12.79
C GLU A 4 5.54 7.33 -13.42
N GLU A 5 6.02 8.41 -14.04
CA GLU A 5 7.39 8.48 -14.57
C GLU A 5 8.41 8.35 -13.44
N LYS A 6 8.16 8.99 -12.32
CA LYS A 6 9.01 8.89 -11.13
C LYS A 6 9.06 7.48 -10.56
N LEU A 7 7.90 6.81 -10.47
CA LEU A 7 7.82 5.41 -10.04
C LEU A 7 8.65 4.51 -10.96
N LYS A 8 8.51 4.70 -12.27
CA LYS A 8 9.28 3.94 -13.26
C LYS A 8 10.78 4.17 -13.11
N ALA A 9 11.20 5.41 -12.87
CA ALA A 9 12.60 5.74 -12.63
C ALA A 9 13.14 5.08 -11.36
N MET A 10 12.28 4.82 -10.38
CA MET A 10 12.64 4.10 -9.15
C MET A 10 12.61 2.59 -9.31
N GLY A 11 12.28 2.09 -10.49
CA GLY A 11 12.15 0.65 -10.74
C GLY A 11 10.87 0.05 -10.16
N LEU A 12 9.86 0.86 -9.92
CA LEU A 12 8.59 0.43 -9.35
C LEU A 12 7.49 0.34 -10.40
N GLU A 13 6.66 -0.67 -10.29
CA GLU A 13 5.52 -0.89 -11.16
C GLU A 13 4.26 -0.99 -10.33
N LEU A 14 3.19 -0.29 -10.76
CA LEU A 14 1.91 -0.36 -10.07
C LEU A 14 1.25 -1.72 -10.30
N PRO A 15 0.86 -2.42 -9.22
CA PRO A 15 0.12 -3.68 -9.37
C PRO A 15 -1.22 -3.47 -10.07
N PRO A 16 -1.75 -4.49 -10.76
CA PRO A 16 -3.10 -4.42 -11.31
C PRO A 16 -4.13 -4.34 -10.18
N VAL A 17 -5.23 -3.64 -10.43
CA VAL A 17 -6.32 -3.52 -9.45
C VAL A 17 -7.29 -4.68 -9.64
N ALA A 18 -7.42 -5.51 -8.59
CA ALA A 18 -8.43 -6.57 -8.56
C ALA A 18 -9.73 -6.05 -7.94
N ASP A 19 -10.83 -6.78 -8.09
CA ASP A 19 -12.08 -6.45 -7.42
C ASP A 19 -11.94 -6.64 -5.89
N PRO A 20 -12.66 -5.83 -5.07
CA PRO A 20 -12.61 -6.01 -3.62
C PRO A 20 -13.03 -7.41 -3.20
N ALA A 21 -12.32 -7.97 -2.21
CA ALA A 21 -12.58 -9.30 -1.69
C ALA A 21 -13.85 -9.37 -0.81
N GLY A 22 -14.42 -8.22 -0.44
CA GLY A 22 -15.60 -8.12 0.42
C GLY A 22 -16.64 -7.14 -0.12
N LEU A 23 -17.66 -6.88 0.67
CA LEU A 23 -18.74 -5.96 0.32
C LEU A 23 -18.34 -4.51 0.65
N TYR A 24 -17.31 -4.01 0.00
CA TYR A 24 -16.82 -2.64 0.17
C TYR A 24 -16.30 -2.09 -1.15
N VAL A 25 -16.12 -0.78 -1.21
CA VAL A 25 -15.46 -0.10 -2.32
C VAL A 25 -14.05 0.29 -1.92
N TYR A 26 -13.14 0.41 -2.91
CA TYR A 26 -11.76 0.79 -2.62
C TYR A 26 -11.61 2.25 -2.19
N THR A 27 -12.45 3.14 -2.73
CA THR A 27 -12.32 4.58 -2.50
C THR A 27 -13.66 5.24 -2.22
N ARG A 28 -13.59 6.33 -1.47
CA ARG A 28 -14.73 7.22 -1.25
C ARG A 28 -14.23 8.65 -1.24
N ARG A 29 -14.85 9.51 -2.03
CA ARG A 29 -14.52 10.93 -2.04
C ARG A 29 -15.46 11.72 -1.14
N VAL A 30 -14.88 12.67 -0.41
CA VAL A 30 -15.62 13.68 0.36
C VAL A 30 -14.95 15.02 0.11
N GLY A 31 -15.57 15.87 -0.72
CA GLY A 31 -14.96 17.13 -1.16
C GLY A 31 -13.63 16.86 -1.88
N ASN A 32 -12.55 17.42 -1.35
CA ASN A 32 -11.20 17.25 -1.89
C ASN A 32 -10.41 16.11 -1.21
N LEU A 33 -11.09 15.31 -0.40
CA LEU A 33 -10.47 14.16 0.29
C LEU A 33 -10.88 12.86 -0.38
N VAL A 34 -9.94 11.92 -0.47
CA VAL A 34 -10.19 10.55 -0.92
C VAL A 34 -9.78 9.61 0.20
N TYR A 35 -10.72 8.82 0.67
CA TYR A 35 -10.46 7.75 1.63
C TYR A 35 -10.24 6.46 0.87
N VAL A 36 -9.17 5.75 1.19
CA VAL A 36 -8.81 4.47 0.55
C VAL A 36 -8.97 3.36 1.57
N SER A 37 -9.67 2.30 1.20
CA SER A 37 -9.82 1.11 2.05
C SER A 37 -8.48 0.40 2.25
N GLY A 38 -8.39 -0.46 3.25
CA GLY A 38 -7.17 -1.19 3.57
C GLY A 38 -6.64 -1.99 2.38
N GLN A 39 -5.34 -1.90 2.15
CA GLN A 39 -4.64 -2.65 1.11
C GLN A 39 -3.62 -3.59 1.75
N THR A 40 -3.48 -4.77 1.18
CA THR A 40 -2.57 -5.81 1.62
C THR A 40 -1.49 -6.05 0.56
N PRO A 41 -0.38 -6.76 0.92
CA PRO A 41 0.71 -6.99 -0.03
C PRO A 41 0.39 -8.13 -1.01
N ASP A 42 -0.57 -7.88 -1.91
CA ASP A 42 -0.99 -8.86 -2.90
C ASP A 42 -0.86 -8.32 -4.33
N ILE A 43 -0.91 -9.24 -5.29
CA ILE A 43 -0.98 -8.95 -6.72
C ILE A 43 -2.08 -9.85 -7.29
N ASN A 44 -3.10 -9.26 -7.95
CA ASN A 44 -4.25 -9.99 -8.47
C ASN A 44 -4.94 -10.87 -7.40
N SER A 45 -5.09 -10.33 -6.20
CA SER A 45 -5.69 -11.02 -5.05
C SER A 45 -4.88 -12.21 -4.53
N VAL A 46 -3.64 -12.38 -4.99
CA VAL A 46 -2.71 -13.40 -4.49
C VAL A 46 -1.73 -12.73 -3.52
N LEU A 47 -1.79 -13.11 -2.27
CA LEU A 47 -0.90 -12.58 -1.24
C LEU A 47 0.55 -12.96 -1.55
N GLN A 48 1.42 -11.97 -1.74
CA GLN A 48 2.82 -12.16 -2.13
C GLN A 48 3.73 -12.38 -0.93
N ILE A 49 3.43 -11.74 0.18
CA ILE A 49 4.24 -11.80 1.39
C ILE A 49 3.28 -12.04 2.54
N LYS A 50 3.41 -13.16 3.24
CA LYS A 50 2.58 -13.49 4.39
C LYS A 50 3.43 -14.06 5.50
N GLY A 51 3.00 -13.82 6.72
CA GLY A 51 3.68 -14.31 7.90
C GLY A 51 3.63 -13.29 9.02
N VAL A 52 4.51 -13.49 9.98
CA VAL A 52 4.57 -12.69 11.21
C VAL A 52 5.95 -12.06 11.30
N VAL A 53 6.01 -10.73 11.26
CA VAL A 53 7.29 -10.00 11.30
C VAL A 53 7.95 -10.22 12.67
N GLY A 54 9.22 -10.57 12.65
CA GLY A 54 9.98 -10.93 13.85
C GLY A 54 9.89 -12.40 14.22
N GLU A 55 9.12 -13.19 13.46
CA GLU A 55 8.99 -14.64 13.68
C GLU A 55 9.23 -15.39 12.38
N THR A 56 8.29 -15.35 11.43
CA THR A 56 8.42 -16.01 10.12
C THR A 56 8.91 -15.07 9.01
N LEU A 57 8.84 -13.76 9.24
CA LEU A 57 9.33 -12.73 8.34
C LEU A 57 10.40 -11.89 9.02
N SER A 58 11.43 -11.52 8.27
CA SER A 58 12.42 -10.54 8.70
C SER A 58 11.85 -9.12 8.65
N LEU A 59 12.55 -8.17 9.27
CA LEU A 59 12.21 -6.75 9.16
C LEU A 59 12.22 -6.28 7.69
N GLU A 60 13.22 -6.70 6.91
CA GLU A 60 13.32 -6.33 5.51
C GLU A 60 12.16 -6.89 4.66
N GLU A 61 11.72 -8.10 4.94
CA GLU A 61 10.54 -8.68 4.29
C GLU A 61 9.27 -7.94 4.68
N GLY A 62 9.17 -7.50 5.94
CA GLY A 62 8.07 -6.66 6.41
C GLY A 62 8.03 -5.31 5.68
N LYS A 63 9.18 -4.69 5.46
CA LYS A 63 9.29 -3.44 4.69
C LYS A 63 8.83 -3.63 3.24
N LYS A 64 9.21 -4.74 2.62
CA LYS A 64 8.76 -5.07 1.26
C LYS A 64 7.25 -5.24 1.19
N ALA A 65 6.66 -5.88 2.20
CA ALA A 65 5.21 -6.04 2.29
C ALA A 65 4.51 -4.69 2.40
N ALA A 66 5.01 -3.80 3.25
CA ALA A 66 4.48 -2.44 3.40
C ALA A 66 4.58 -1.65 2.08
N LYS A 67 5.71 -1.77 1.40
CA LYS A 67 5.92 -1.12 0.10
C LYS A 67 4.91 -1.61 -0.95
N LEU A 68 4.69 -2.91 -1.05
CA LEU A 68 3.72 -3.48 -1.99
C LEU A 68 2.30 -3.03 -1.65
N SER A 69 1.94 -2.99 -0.37
CA SER A 69 0.64 -2.47 0.08
C SER A 69 0.45 -1.01 -0.34
N ALA A 70 1.50 -0.18 -0.20
CA ALA A 70 1.47 1.21 -0.62
C ALA A 70 1.33 1.35 -2.14
N LEU A 71 1.98 0.49 -2.91
CA LEU A 71 1.82 0.46 -4.37
C LEU A 71 0.38 0.11 -4.76
N ASN A 72 -0.27 -0.78 -4.02
CA ASN A 72 -1.68 -1.10 -4.20
C ASN A 72 -2.57 0.12 -3.90
N VAL A 73 -2.25 0.90 -2.88
CA VAL A 73 -2.95 2.17 -2.60
C VAL A 73 -2.83 3.11 -3.80
N LEU A 74 -1.63 3.26 -4.35
CA LEU A 74 -1.41 4.12 -5.52
C LEU A 74 -2.17 3.62 -6.75
N SER A 75 -2.21 2.31 -6.97
CA SER A 75 -2.99 1.72 -8.07
C SER A 75 -4.47 2.04 -7.97
N VAL A 76 -5.02 1.90 -6.77
CA VAL A 76 -6.42 2.21 -6.48
C VAL A 76 -6.71 3.69 -6.67
N LEU A 77 -5.80 4.57 -6.22
CA LEU A 77 -5.92 6.00 -6.42
C LEU A 77 -5.87 6.38 -7.90
N LYS A 78 -4.98 5.75 -8.68
CA LYS A 78 -4.92 5.97 -10.12
C LYS A 78 -6.23 5.59 -10.80
N ARG A 79 -6.82 4.45 -10.41
CA ARG A 79 -8.12 4.01 -10.93
C ARG A 79 -9.21 5.03 -10.63
N GLU A 80 -9.22 5.60 -9.41
CA GLU A 80 -10.21 6.58 -8.97
C GLU A 80 -10.01 7.94 -9.65
N LEU A 81 -8.77 8.41 -9.74
CA LEU A 81 -8.45 9.76 -10.19
C LEU A 81 -8.09 9.86 -11.67
N GLY A 82 -7.71 8.76 -12.30
CA GLY A 82 -7.20 8.73 -13.67
C GLY A 82 -5.74 9.11 -13.80
N ASP A 83 -5.25 10.04 -12.99
CA ASP A 83 -3.88 10.51 -12.99
C ASP A 83 -3.41 10.77 -11.55
N LEU A 84 -2.33 10.14 -11.15
CA LEU A 84 -1.76 10.31 -9.81
C LEU A 84 -1.26 11.74 -9.55
N ASP A 85 -0.98 12.51 -10.59
CA ASP A 85 -0.57 13.91 -10.44
C ASP A 85 -1.68 14.78 -9.82
N ARG A 86 -2.91 14.29 -9.75
CA ARG A 86 -4.02 14.95 -9.05
C ARG A 86 -3.91 14.87 -7.53
N VAL A 87 -3.08 13.98 -7.01
CA VAL A 87 -2.80 13.88 -5.57
C VAL A 87 -1.84 14.99 -5.19
N LYS A 88 -2.28 15.89 -4.33
CA LYS A 88 -1.43 16.99 -3.86
C LYS A 88 -0.68 16.64 -2.60
N GLN A 89 -1.32 15.86 -1.71
CA GLN A 89 -0.75 15.58 -0.40
C GLN A 89 -1.39 14.33 0.20
N PHE A 90 -0.59 13.51 0.87
CA PHE A 90 -1.10 12.47 1.75
C PHE A 90 -1.34 13.08 3.12
N VAL A 91 -2.57 12.94 3.61
CA VAL A 91 -3.00 13.53 4.88
C VAL A 91 -2.73 12.59 6.04
N HIS A 92 -3.02 11.30 5.85
CA HIS A 92 -2.93 10.32 6.91
C HIS A 92 -2.72 8.93 6.34
N LEU A 93 -1.81 8.17 6.96
CA LEU A 93 -1.58 6.77 6.65
C LEU A 93 -1.59 5.97 7.95
N THR A 94 -2.40 4.92 8.00
CA THR A 94 -2.42 3.97 9.11
C THR A 94 -1.94 2.62 8.62
N GLY A 95 -0.99 2.03 9.32
CA GLY A 95 -0.48 0.71 9.01
C GLY A 95 -0.65 -0.25 10.18
N PHE A 96 -1.04 -1.49 9.89
CA PHE A 96 -1.14 -2.57 10.86
C PHE A 96 -0.12 -3.64 10.51
N VAL A 97 0.70 -4.00 11.47
CA VAL A 97 1.76 -4.99 11.29
C VAL A 97 1.44 -6.22 12.13
N ARG A 98 1.28 -7.36 11.46
CA ARG A 98 1.21 -8.64 12.17
C ARG A 98 2.62 -9.03 12.59
N CYS A 99 2.88 -9.06 13.88
CA CYS A 99 4.23 -9.22 14.41
C CYS A 99 4.29 -10.19 15.59
N ALA A 100 5.50 -10.64 15.89
CA ALA A 100 5.77 -11.47 17.04
C ALA A 100 5.53 -10.70 18.34
N LYS A 101 5.24 -11.41 19.42
CA LYS A 101 5.10 -10.83 20.73
C LYS A 101 6.43 -10.15 21.11
N GLY A 102 6.35 -8.90 21.57
CA GLY A 102 7.53 -8.11 21.94
C GLY A 102 8.23 -7.40 20.78
N PHE A 103 7.74 -7.54 19.55
CA PHE A 103 8.27 -6.80 18.42
C PHE A 103 7.93 -5.32 18.57
N GLU A 104 8.93 -4.44 18.38
CA GLU A 104 8.79 -3.00 18.62
C GLU A 104 9.15 -2.13 17.40
N ASP A 105 9.58 -2.73 16.29
CA ASP A 105 10.07 -1.99 15.12
C ASP A 105 8.98 -1.70 14.08
N HIS A 106 7.74 -1.47 14.52
CA HIS A 106 6.62 -1.14 13.64
C HIS A 106 6.91 0.07 12.73
N PRO A 107 7.50 1.18 13.25
CA PRO A 107 7.82 2.32 12.39
C PRO A 107 8.76 1.97 11.24
N GLN A 108 9.75 1.11 11.47
CA GLN A 108 10.68 0.68 10.44
C GLN A 108 9.99 -0.13 9.36
N VAL A 109 9.03 -0.99 9.72
CA VAL A 109 8.23 -1.74 8.74
C VAL A 109 7.42 -0.78 7.88
N ILE A 110 6.72 0.17 8.50
CA ILE A 110 5.87 1.12 7.78
C ILE A 110 6.70 2.07 6.93
N ASN A 111 7.96 2.30 7.26
CA ASN A 111 8.86 3.08 6.40
C ASN A 111 9.03 2.46 5.01
N GLY A 112 8.74 1.17 4.83
CA GLY A 112 8.67 0.56 3.51
C GLY A 112 7.57 1.17 2.63
N ALA A 113 6.49 1.65 3.24
CA ALA A 113 5.39 2.34 2.55
C ALA A 113 5.68 3.84 2.37
N SER A 114 6.38 4.43 3.32
CA SER A 114 6.70 5.85 3.28
C SER A 114 7.78 6.13 2.27
#